data_748b274895ee5265da7025f0269bba4a
#
_entry.id   748b274895ee5265da7025f0269bba4a
#
_cell.length_a   1.000
_cell.length_b   1.000
_cell.length_c   1.000
_cell.angle_alpha   90.00
_cell.angle_beta   90.00
_cell.angle_gamma   90.00
#
_symmetry.space_group_name_H-M   'P 1'
#
loop_
_entity.id
_entity.type
_entity.pdbx_description
1 polymer ?
#
loop_
_entity_poly.entity_id
_entity_poly.type
_entity_poly.pdbx_seq_one_letter_code
_entity_poly.pdbx_strand_id
1 'polypeptide(L)'
;MRYWTSDWHLNSEIVRQTSHRPWKTAEEMNAALLKTVVVKTISDQVIHVGDLIQSGKDRGTEIAKDKQLTWDQIARKCVCQLICVEGNHDYSNDVPFICRSMKTRVGNYKVTVGHYPTWYEEAAGTFVIGRHDRFYSPTIHICGHVHQAWQVAYDQVNCVLNINVGIDANKYKLLSDADLIELIRRAYVWFKHVDTSARTFKDCSFKQWEHELAKKKQAEAADKNVKMLEWLKVNKPEIYEAKMKRASK
;
A
#
# COMPACT_ATOMS: atom_id res chain seq x y z
N MET A 1 -3.34 -3.29 -17.88
CA MET A 1 -2.52 -3.48 -16.65
C MET A 1 -3.42 -3.79 -15.48
N ARG A 2 -2.85 -4.31 -14.37
CA ARG A 2 -3.60 -4.56 -13.14
C ARG A 2 -3.10 -3.63 -12.04
N TYR A 3 -4.04 -3.07 -11.27
CA TYR A 3 -3.81 -2.12 -10.19
C TYR A 3 -4.50 -2.59 -8.92
N TRP A 4 -4.02 -2.14 -7.76
CA TRP A 4 -4.44 -2.54 -6.43
C TRP A 4 -4.69 -1.32 -5.57
N THR A 5 -5.74 -1.36 -4.77
CA THR A 5 -6.12 -0.34 -3.80
C THR A 5 -7.09 -0.89 -2.77
N SER A 6 -7.34 -0.15 -1.69
CA SER A 6 -8.43 -0.39 -0.74
C SER A 6 -8.74 0.88 0.05
N ASP A 7 -9.74 0.80 0.92
CA ASP A 7 -10.09 1.81 1.93
C ASP A 7 -10.39 3.20 1.33
N TRP A 8 -11.12 3.23 0.24
CA TRP A 8 -11.51 4.51 -0.35
C TRP A 8 -12.52 5.25 0.52
N HIS A 9 -13.47 4.51 1.14
CA HIS A 9 -14.54 5.06 1.96
C HIS A 9 -15.20 6.27 1.27
N LEU A 10 -15.59 6.11 0.01
CA LEU A 10 -16.32 7.16 -0.70
C LEU A 10 -17.53 7.59 0.13
N ASN A 11 -17.84 8.88 0.15
CA ASN A 11 -18.88 9.51 0.95
C ASN A 11 -18.56 9.72 2.44
N SER A 12 -17.40 9.31 2.95
CA SER A 12 -17.08 9.40 4.38
C SER A 12 -16.34 10.68 4.74
N GLU A 13 -17.02 11.60 5.41
CA GLU A 13 -16.38 12.78 5.99
C GLU A 13 -15.52 12.41 7.20
N ILE A 14 -15.96 11.43 8.02
CA ILE A 14 -15.21 10.96 9.19
C ILE A 14 -13.87 10.35 8.77
N VAL A 15 -13.87 9.42 7.81
CA VAL A 15 -12.61 8.80 7.35
C VAL A 15 -11.68 9.84 6.74
N ARG A 16 -12.22 10.81 5.97
CA ARG A 16 -11.42 11.92 5.46
C ARG A 16 -10.70 12.66 6.57
N GLN A 17 -11.37 12.97 7.67
CA GLN A 17 -10.81 13.71 8.81
C GLN A 17 -9.87 12.84 9.65
N THR A 18 -10.29 11.65 10.05
CA THR A 18 -9.50 10.76 10.95
C THR A 18 -8.23 10.21 10.29
N SER A 19 -8.27 9.99 8.97
CA SER A 19 -7.09 9.60 8.20
C SER A 19 -6.27 10.81 7.71
N HIS A 20 -6.62 12.03 8.14
CA HIS A 20 -5.92 13.27 7.76
C HIS A 20 -5.74 13.42 6.24
N ARG A 21 -6.77 13.06 5.46
CA ARG A 21 -6.73 13.14 4.01
C ARG A 21 -6.68 14.61 3.53
N PRO A 22 -5.98 14.94 2.43
CA PRO A 22 -5.66 16.33 2.07
C PRO A 22 -6.83 17.13 1.50
N TRP A 23 -7.97 16.52 1.24
CA TRP A 23 -9.14 17.17 0.65
C TRP A 23 -9.96 17.91 1.71
N LYS A 24 -10.60 18.99 1.33
CA LYS A 24 -11.41 19.83 2.24
C LYS A 24 -12.75 19.18 2.57
N THR A 25 -13.35 18.48 1.63
CA THR A 25 -14.66 17.81 1.76
C THR A 25 -14.61 16.38 1.24
N ALA A 26 -15.57 15.56 1.63
CA ALA A 26 -15.68 14.19 1.12
C ALA A 26 -16.05 14.19 -0.37
N GLU A 27 -16.75 15.20 -0.90
CA GLU A 27 -17.00 15.32 -2.33
C GLU A 27 -15.70 15.55 -3.13
N GLU A 28 -14.80 16.42 -2.64
CA GLU A 28 -13.48 16.61 -3.26
C GLU A 28 -12.66 15.31 -3.20
N MET A 29 -12.69 14.60 -2.06
CA MET A 29 -12.07 13.29 -1.90
C MET A 29 -12.62 12.28 -2.91
N ASN A 30 -13.95 12.15 -3.01
CA ASN A 30 -14.62 11.28 -3.95
C ASN A 30 -14.19 11.54 -5.38
N ALA A 31 -14.19 12.81 -5.80
CA ALA A 31 -13.79 13.22 -7.15
C ALA A 31 -12.31 12.87 -7.43
N ALA A 32 -11.43 13.11 -6.47
CA ALA A 32 -10.00 12.83 -6.61
C ALA A 32 -9.71 11.32 -6.69
N LEU A 33 -10.35 10.51 -5.84
CA LEU A 33 -10.17 9.04 -5.84
C LEU A 33 -10.74 8.43 -7.12
N LEU A 34 -11.93 8.82 -7.55
CA LEU A 34 -12.52 8.35 -8.82
C LEU A 34 -11.66 8.71 -10.03
N LYS A 35 -11.02 9.86 -10.03
CA LYS A 35 -10.10 10.23 -11.11
C LYS A 35 -8.98 9.23 -11.31
N THR A 36 -8.55 8.53 -10.28
CA THR A 36 -7.48 7.51 -10.37
C THR A 36 -7.88 6.31 -11.23
N VAL A 37 -9.16 5.98 -11.32
CA VAL A 37 -9.69 4.88 -12.14
C VAL A 37 -10.29 5.34 -13.47
N VAL A 38 -10.88 6.54 -13.53
CA VAL A 38 -11.45 7.10 -14.76
C VAL A 38 -10.40 7.24 -15.87
N VAL A 39 -9.14 7.47 -15.51
CA VAL A 39 -8.02 7.55 -16.47
C VAL A 39 -7.50 6.19 -16.94
N LYS A 40 -8.06 5.08 -16.46
CA LYS A 40 -7.70 3.73 -16.88
C LYS A 40 -8.41 3.34 -18.17
N THR A 41 -7.88 2.34 -18.85
CA THR A 41 -8.44 1.84 -20.11
C THR A 41 -9.32 0.61 -19.91
N ILE A 42 -10.09 0.20 -20.92
CA ILE A 42 -10.92 -1.00 -20.86
C ILE A 42 -10.11 -2.29 -20.65
N SER A 43 -8.82 -2.30 -21.02
CA SER A 43 -7.92 -3.42 -20.80
C SER A 43 -7.29 -3.46 -19.41
N ASP A 44 -7.53 -2.43 -18.58
CA ASP A 44 -7.00 -2.36 -17.24
C ASP A 44 -7.96 -3.02 -16.24
N GLN A 45 -7.38 -3.59 -15.18
CA GLN A 45 -8.12 -4.11 -14.02
C GLN A 45 -7.72 -3.32 -12.78
N VAL A 46 -8.69 -2.99 -11.96
CA VAL A 46 -8.44 -2.45 -10.61
C VAL A 46 -9.05 -3.41 -9.60
N ILE A 47 -8.21 -3.96 -8.73
CA ILE A 47 -8.64 -4.80 -7.61
C ILE A 47 -8.75 -3.91 -6.38
N HIS A 48 -9.97 -3.71 -5.92
CA HIS A 48 -10.30 -2.97 -4.70
C HIS A 48 -10.49 -3.94 -3.54
N VAL A 49 -9.64 -3.86 -2.53
CA VAL A 49 -9.55 -4.83 -1.43
C VAL A 49 -10.35 -4.33 -0.21
N GLY A 50 -11.64 -4.05 -0.44
CA GLY A 50 -12.61 -3.69 0.60
C GLY A 50 -12.71 -2.21 0.94
N ASP A 51 -13.83 -1.85 1.54
CA ASP A 51 -14.19 -0.51 2.00
C ASP A 51 -14.19 0.54 0.87
N LEU A 52 -14.95 0.22 -0.19
CA LEU A 52 -15.07 1.10 -1.35
C LEU A 52 -15.98 2.30 -1.06
N ILE A 53 -17.16 2.05 -0.51
CA ILE A 53 -18.19 3.07 -0.25
C ILE A 53 -18.60 3.01 1.22
N GLN A 54 -18.59 4.16 1.89
CA GLN A 54 -19.19 4.29 3.21
C GLN A 54 -20.72 4.33 3.05
N SER A 55 -21.44 3.45 3.72
CA SER A 55 -22.89 3.46 3.66
C SER A 55 -23.51 4.56 4.50
N GLY A 56 -24.66 5.08 4.05
CA GLY A 56 -25.43 6.08 4.80
C GLY A 56 -26.05 5.57 6.12
N LYS A 57 -25.94 4.24 6.41
CA LYS A 57 -26.34 3.65 7.68
C LYS A 57 -25.22 3.66 8.73
N ASP A 58 -23.96 3.80 8.27
CA ASP A 58 -22.82 3.91 9.15
C ASP A 58 -22.71 5.34 9.68
N ARG A 59 -22.43 5.48 10.98
CA ARG A 59 -22.14 6.78 11.58
C ARG A 59 -20.96 7.41 10.84
N GLY A 60 -21.17 8.57 10.23
CA GLY A 60 -20.08 9.30 9.59
C GLY A 60 -20.22 9.61 8.12
N THR A 61 -21.36 9.30 7.51
CA THR A 61 -21.70 9.81 6.19
C THR A 61 -22.41 11.15 6.38
N GLU A 62 -21.69 12.22 6.28
CA GLU A 62 -22.23 13.58 6.43
C GLU A 62 -22.57 14.24 5.11
N ILE A 63 -22.32 13.57 3.99
CA ILE A 63 -22.71 14.05 2.66
C ILE A 63 -24.21 13.91 2.51
N ALA A 64 -24.88 14.99 2.07
CA ALA A 64 -26.30 14.97 1.73
C ALA A 64 -26.61 13.83 0.76
N LYS A 65 -27.75 13.14 0.94
CA LYS A 65 -28.10 11.93 0.18
C LYS A 65 -28.04 12.11 -1.33
N ASP A 66 -28.44 13.26 -1.82
CA ASP A 66 -28.42 13.65 -3.25
C ASP A 66 -26.99 13.81 -3.82
N LYS A 67 -25.99 13.97 -2.96
CA LYS A 67 -24.57 14.08 -3.30
C LYS A 67 -23.77 12.81 -3.07
N GLN A 68 -24.34 11.79 -2.42
CA GLN A 68 -23.68 10.52 -2.19
C GLN A 68 -23.49 9.78 -3.50
N LEU A 69 -22.26 9.28 -3.72
CA LEU A 69 -21.98 8.39 -4.83
C LEU A 69 -22.56 7.01 -4.57
N THR A 70 -23.30 6.49 -5.54
CA THR A 70 -23.78 5.12 -5.55
C THR A 70 -22.86 4.25 -6.41
N TRP A 71 -22.96 2.90 -6.24
CA TRP A 71 -22.25 1.97 -7.09
C TRP A 71 -22.50 2.23 -8.59
N ASP A 72 -23.74 2.41 -8.98
CA ASP A 72 -24.10 2.68 -10.38
C ASP A 72 -23.40 3.91 -10.96
N GLN A 73 -23.29 4.98 -10.17
CA GLN A 73 -22.59 6.18 -10.59
C GLN A 73 -21.07 5.96 -10.72
N ILE A 74 -20.49 5.15 -9.86
CA ILE A 74 -19.08 4.76 -9.91
C ILE A 74 -18.83 3.86 -11.13
N ALA A 75 -19.63 2.82 -11.31
CA ALA A 75 -19.52 1.86 -12.40
C ALA A 75 -19.63 2.53 -13.78
N ARG A 76 -20.55 3.47 -13.95
CA ARG A 76 -20.69 4.25 -15.21
C ARG A 76 -19.48 5.12 -15.52
N LYS A 77 -18.72 5.55 -14.52
CA LYS A 77 -17.51 6.36 -14.70
C LYS A 77 -16.26 5.50 -14.94
N CYS A 78 -16.26 4.24 -14.51
CA CYS A 78 -15.12 3.34 -14.65
C CYS A 78 -15.18 2.58 -15.97
N VAL A 79 -14.27 2.89 -16.90
CA VAL A 79 -14.14 2.13 -18.18
C VAL A 79 -13.38 0.82 -17.95
N CYS A 80 -12.49 0.78 -16.94
CA CYS A 80 -11.72 -0.40 -16.58
C CYS A 80 -12.56 -1.42 -15.81
N GLN A 81 -12.09 -2.66 -15.76
CA GLN A 81 -12.71 -3.69 -14.92
C GLN A 81 -12.40 -3.41 -13.44
N LEU A 82 -13.41 -3.03 -12.67
CA LEU A 82 -13.31 -2.88 -11.22
C LEU A 82 -13.75 -4.19 -10.54
N ILE A 83 -12.82 -4.82 -9.81
CA ILE A 83 -13.01 -6.07 -9.08
C ILE A 83 -12.99 -5.75 -7.60
N CYS A 84 -14.12 -5.95 -6.90
CA CYS A 84 -14.26 -5.60 -5.50
C CYS A 84 -14.24 -6.84 -4.61
N VAL A 85 -13.35 -6.82 -3.60
CA VAL A 85 -13.36 -7.71 -2.45
C VAL A 85 -14.16 -7.01 -1.34
N GLU A 86 -14.94 -7.77 -0.56
CA GLU A 86 -15.78 -7.20 0.50
C GLU A 86 -14.95 -6.70 1.68
N GLY A 87 -15.22 -5.47 2.14
CA GLY A 87 -14.72 -4.90 3.39
C GLY A 87 -15.82 -4.79 4.45
N ASN A 88 -15.47 -4.31 5.64
CA ASN A 88 -16.43 -4.24 6.76
C ASN A 88 -17.45 -3.09 6.64
N HIS A 89 -17.17 -2.07 5.85
CA HIS A 89 -18.10 -0.97 5.61
C HIS A 89 -18.96 -1.16 4.34
N ASP A 90 -18.80 -2.27 3.65
CA ASP A 90 -19.45 -2.51 2.37
C ASP A 90 -20.84 -3.19 2.46
N TYR A 91 -21.26 -3.67 3.64
CA TYR A 91 -22.46 -4.51 3.85
C TYR A 91 -23.78 -3.96 3.35
N SER A 92 -23.93 -2.66 3.26
CA SER A 92 -25.21 -2.03 2.92
C SER A 92 -25.17 -1.29 1.59
N ASN A 93 -24.12 -1.50 0.82
CA ASN A 93 -23.93 -0.90 -0.48
C ASN A 93 -24.20 -1.91 -1.57
N ASP A 94 -24.82 -1.47 -2.68
CA ASP A 94 -25.10 -2.35 -3.82
C ASP A 94 -23.83 -2.66 -4.65
N VAL A 95 -22.66 -2.70 -4.03
CA VAL A 95 -21.40 -3.04 -4.67
C VAL A 95 -21.36 -4.54 -4.94
N PRO A 96 -21.17 -4.99 -6.18
CA PRO A 96 -21.08 -6.41 -6.49
C PRO A 96 -19.70 -6.95 -6.08
N PHE A 97 -19.64 -7.55 -4.90
CA PHE A 97 -18.43 -8.21 -4.45
C PHE A 97 -18.27 -9.58 -5.11
N ILE A 98 -17.05 -9.89 -5.51
CA ILE A 98 -16.76 -11.23 -6.05
C ILE A 98 -16.53 -12.26 -4.93
N CYS A 99 -15.99 -11.82 -3.78
CA CYS A 99 -15.67 -12.67 -2.63
C CYS A 99 -15.23 -11.82 -1.43
N ARG A 100 -15.11 -12.45 -0.26
CA ARG A 100 -14.45 -11.90 0.93
C ARG A 100 -12.93 -12.07 0.89
N SER A 101 -12.49 -13.12 0.20
CA SER A 101 -11.07 -13.38 0.02
C SER A 101 -10.84 -14.20 -1.25
N MET A 102 -9.64 -14.08 -1.80
CA MET A 102 -9.24 -14.86 -2.98
C MET A 102 -7.74 -15.22 -2.94
N LYS A 103 -7.37 -16.21 -3.75
CA LYS A 103 -5.98 -16.56 -4.03
C LYS A 103 -5.66 -16.18 -5.48
N THR A 104 -4.53 -15.52 -5.68
CA THR A 104 -4.10 -15.10 -7.02
C THR A 104 -2.57 -15.05 -7.12
N ARG A 105 -2.08 -14.45 -8.19
CA ARG A 105 -0.64 -14.22 -8.39
C ARG A 105 -0.38 -12.75 -8.72
N VAL A 106 0.76 -12.26 -8.22
CA VAL A 106 1.34 -10.95 -8.59
C VAL A 106 2.75 -11.25 -9.13
N GLY A 107 2.91 -11.20 -10.43
CA GLY A 107 4.10 -11.74 -11.08
C GLY A 107 4.31 -13.23 -10.72
N ASN A 108 5.47 -13.56 -10.18
CA ASN A 108 5.80 -14.94 -9.74
C ASN A 108 5.31 -15.27 -8.33
N TYR A 109 4.80 -14.30 -7.57
CA TYR A 109 4.37 -14.51 -6.20
C TYR A 109 2.94 -15.05 -6.14
N LYS A 110 2.73 -16.13 -5.37
CA LYS A 110 1.40 -16.59 -4.96
C LYS A 110 0.97 -15.74 -3.79
N VAL A 111 -0.21 -15.16 -3.84
CA VAL A 111 -0.72 -14.27 -2.79
C VAL A 111 -2.14 -14.65 -2.40
N THR A 112 -2.48 -14.41 -1.15
CA THR A 112 -3.86 -14.35 -0.69
C THR A 112 -4.28 -12.89 -0.61
N VAL A 113 -5.56 -12.61 -0.80
CA VAL A 113 -6.14 -11.27 -0.80
C VAL A 113 -7.38 -11.29 0.08
N GLY A 114 -7.51 -10.32 0.95
CA GLY A 114 -8.68 -10.12 1.80
C GLY A 114 -8.58 -8.78 2.50
N HIS A 115 -9.69 -8.22 2.93
CA HIS A 115 -9.70 -6.86 3.49
C HIS A 115 -8.87 -6.74 4.77
N TYR A 116 -8.99 -7.73 5.68
CA TYR A 116 -8.32 -7.69 6.97
C TYR A 116 -6.89 -8.25 6.94
N PRO A 117 -5.96 -7.68 7.71
CA PRO A 117 -4.68 -8.33 8.03
C PRO A 117 -4.88 -9.69 8.72
N THR A 118 -3.91 -10.59 8.59
CA THR A 118 -4.04 -12.00 8.98
C THR A 118 -4.20 -12.27 10.47
N TRP A 119 -3.90 -11.30 11.33
CA TRP A 119 -4.12 -11.41 12.78
C TRP A 119 -5.51 -10.97 13.25
N TYR A 120 -6.37 -10.52 12.35
CA TYR A 120 -7.78 -10.25 12.68
C TYR A 120 -8.59 -11.53 12.57
N GLU A 121 -9.56 -11.72 13.47
CA GLU A 121 -10.42 -12.92 13.47
C GLU A 121 -11.21 -13.04 12.17
N GLU A 122 -11.63 -11.93 11.60
CA GLU A 122 -12.36 -11.85 10.35
C GLU A 122 -11.54 -12.35 9.14
N ALA A 123 -10.21 -12.37 9.26
CA ALA A 123 -9.33 -12.98 8.26
C ALA A 123 -9.17 -14.49 8.41
N ALA A 124 -9.74 -15.10 9.46
CA ALA A 124 -9.59 -16.53 9.72
C ALA A 124 -10.15 -17.37 8.54
N GLY A 125 -9.35 -18.34 8.11
CA GLY A 125 -9.67 -19.18 6.95
C GLY A 125 -9.39 -18.57 5.58
N THR A 126 -9.01 -17.28 5.50
CA THR A 126 -8.73 -16.61 4.23
C THR A 126 -7.30 -16.85 3.73
N PHE A 127 -6.39 -17.21 4.61
CA PHE A 127 -4.96 -17.40 4.31
C PHE A 127 -4.47 -18.80 4.70
N VAL A 128 -3.37 -19.20 4.12
CA VAL A 128 -2.70 -20.45 4.49
C VAL A 128 -1.70 -20.11 5.61
N ILE A 129 -1.89 -20.69 6.78
CA ILE A 129 -0.92 -20.59 7.89
C ILE A 129 0.43 -21.12 7.40
N GLY A 130 1.43 -20.24 7.39
CA GLY A 130 2.80 -20.62 7.12
C GLY A 130 3.32 -21.55 8.24
N ARG A 131 4.09 -22.57 7.90
CA ARG A 131 4.76 -23.38 8.91
C ARG A 131 5.86 -22.55 9.60
N HIS A 132 5.90 -22.56 10.91
CA HIS A 132 6.90 -21.89 11.75
C HIS A 132 8.34 -22.39 11.58
N ASP A 133 8.65 -22.97 10.45
CA ASP A 133 9.99 -23.48 10.20
C ASP A 133 10.86 -22.33 9.70
N ARG A 134 11.91 -22.00 10.43
CA ARG A 134 12.85 -20.88 10.14
C ARG A 134 13.48 -20.92 8.74
N PHE A 135 13.25 -21.99 8.02
CA PHE A 135 13.76 -22.22 6.66
C PHE A 135 12.77 -21.85 5.55
N TYR A 136 11.54 -21.48 5.88
CA TYR A 136 10.53 -21.16 4.87
C TYR A 136 10.31 -19.64 4.72
N SER A 137 10.27 -19.20 3.49
CA SER A 137 9.83 -17.84 3.17
C SER A 137 8.39 -17.64 3.64
N PRO A 138 8.04 -16.48 4.25
CA PRO A 138 6.68 -16.19 4.65
C PRO A 138 5.74 -16.19 3.45
N THR A 139 4.48 -16.54 3.68
CA THR A 139 3.44 -16.33 2.68
C THR A 139 3.10 -14.84 2.56
N ILE A 140 2.45 -14.44 1.48
CA ILE A 140 2.09 -13.06 1.23
C ILE A 140 0.59 -12.92 1.29
N HIS A 141 0.11 -11.93 2.04
CA HIS A 141 -1.27 -11.52 2.10
C HIS A 141 -1.40 -10.04 1.73
N ILE A 142 -2.28 -9.74 0.77
CA ILE A 142 -2.61 -8.37 0.36
C ILE A 142 -3.87 -7.96 1.08
N CYS A 143 -3.82 -6.83 1.80
CA CYS A 143 -4.92 -6.36 2.63
C CYS A 143 -5.10 -4.84 2.58
N GLY A 144 -6.14 -4.36 3.27
CA GLY A 144 -6.43 -2.97 3.59
C GLY A 144 -6.69 -2.79 5.08
N HIS A 145 -7.79 -2.14 5.43
CA HIS A 145 -8.37 -1.98 6.76
C HIS A 145 -7.60 -1.05 7.73
N VAL A 146 -6.29 -1.02 7.66
CA VAL A 146 -5.42 -0.33 8.62
C VAL A 146 -5.00 1.06 8.17
N HIS A 147 -5.57 1.56 7.07
CA HIS A 147 -5.30 2.88 6.50
C HIS A 147 -3.79 3.20 6.45
N GLN A 148 -3.35 4.28 7.09
CA GLN A 148 -1.97 4.74 7.11
C GLN A 148 -1.09 4.10 8.21
N ALA A 149 -1.61 3.17 9.00
CA ALA A 149 -0.91 2.63 10.16
C ALA A 149 0.44 1.99 9.78
N TRP A 150 0.47 1.24 8.67
CA TRP A 150 1.67 0.65 8.11
C TRP A 150 1.45 0.26 6.63
N GLN A 151 2.53 0.06 5.88
CA GLN A 151 2.50 -0.40 4.51
C GLN A 151 2.83 -1.90 4.39
N VAL A 152 3.76 -2.37 5.22
CA VAL A 152 4.13 -3.78 5.33
C VAL A 152 4.21 -4.14 6.80
N ALA A 153 3.66 -5.30 7.16
CA ALA A 153 3.79 -5.87 8.50
C ALA A 153 3.99 -7.38 8.43
N TYR A 154 4.71 -7.92 9.39
CA TYR A 154 4.92 -9.35 9.53
C TYR A 154 4.08 -9.91 10.69
N ASP A 155 3.25 -10.88 10.37
CA ASP A 155 2.52 -11.69 11.33
C ASP A 155 3.38 -12.89 11.70
N GLN A 156 3.95 -12.83 12.91
CA GLN A 156 4.84 -13.89 13.39
C GLN A 156 4.11 -15.19 13.69
N VAL A 157 2.86 -15.11 14.12
CA VAL A 157 2.03 -16.28 14.47
C VAL A 157 1.71 -17.11 13.23
N ASN A 158 1.34 -16.45 12.17
CA ASN A 158 0.90 -17.08 10.93
C ASN A 158 2.02 -17.19 9.87
N CYS A 159 3.20 -16.65 10.13
CA CYS A 159 4.31 -16.55 9.16
C CYS A 159 3.89 -15.87 7.85
N VAL A 160 3.27 -14.70 7.94
CA VAL A 160 2.71 -13.98 6.79
C VAL A 160 3.24 -12.55 6.70
N LEU A 161 3.70 -12.15 5.52
CA LEU A 161 3.92 -10.76 5.16
C LEU A 161 2.59 -10.17 4.69
N ASN A 162 2.03 -9.26 5.49
CA ASN A 162 0.85 -8.47 5.15
C ASN A 162 1.29 -7.23 4.38
N ILE A 163 0.73 -7.03 3.19
CA ILE A 163 0.99 -5.88 2.31
C ILE A 163 -0.27 -5.04 2.23
N ASN A 164 -0.23 -3.86 2.79
CA ASN A 164 -1.35 -2.93 2.79
C ASN A 164 -1.40 -2.14 1.48
N VAL A 165 -2.45 -2.35 0.68
CA VAL A 165 -2.73 -1.63 -0.56
C VAL A 165 -3.69 -0.45 -0.34
N GLY A 166 -4.02 -0.14 0.91
CA GLY A 166 -4.85 1.00 1.28
C GLY A 166 -4.37 2.31 0.70
N ILE A 167 -5.30 3.11 0.23
CA ILE A 167 -5.00 4.36 -0.47
C ILE A 167 -4.20 5.35 0.39
N ASP A 168 -4.46 5.35 1.70
CA ASP A 168 -3.76 6.21 2.67
C ASP A 168 -2.29 5.80 2.86
N ALA A 169 -2.00 4.49 2.92
CA ALA A 169 -0.64 3.97 3.05
C ALA A 169 0.21 4.23 1.79
N ASN A 170 -0.45 4.42 0.64
CA ASN A 170 0.18 4.50 -0.68
C ASN A 170 0.09 5.90 -1.31
N LYS A 171 -0.02 6.96 -0.48
CA LYS A 171 0.00 8.37 -0.89
C LYS A 171 -1.06 8.68 -1.96
N TYR A 172 -2.24 8.12 -1.78
CA TYR A 172 -3.41 8.28 -2.66
C TYR A 172 -3.19 7.83 -4.11
N LYS A 173 -2.34 6.82 -4.31
CA LYS A 173 -2.05 6.22 -5.62
C LYS A 173 -2.47 4.75 -5.65
N LEU A 174 -2.96 4.31 -6.80
CA LEU A 174 -3.12 2.89 -7.08
C LEU A 174 -1.73 2.27 -7.26
N LEU A 175 -1.51 1.10 -6.68
CA LEU A 175 -0.30 0.31 -6.93
C LEU A 175 -0.49 -0.52 -8.20
N SER A 176 0.40 -0.39 -9.18
CA SER A 176 0.46 -1.35 -10.29
C SER A 176 1.02 -2.69 -9.83
N ASP A 177 0.85 -3.75 -10.63
CA ASP A 177 1.53 -5.03 -10.35
C ASP A 177 3.05 -4.85 -10.20
N ALA A 178 3.65 -3.95 -10.96
CA ALA A 178 5.09 -3.66 -10.87
C ALA A 178 5.45 -3.01 -9.52
N ASP A 179 4.67 -2.02 -9.08
CA ASP A 179 4.87 -1.37 -7.77
C ASP A 179 4.70 -2.39 -6.63
N LEU A 180 3.70 -3.26 -6.74
CA LEU A 180 3.43 -4.28 -5.74
C LEU A 180 4.53 -5.36 -5.70
N ILE A 181 5.04 -5.78 -6.85
CA ILE A 181 6.19 -6.70 -6.93
C ILE A 181 7.42 -6.09 -6.25
N GLU A 182 7.68 -4.82 -6.51
CA GLU A 182 8.82 -4.13 -5.89
C GLU A 182 8.63 -3.99 -4.37
N LEU A 183 7.42 -3.68 -3.91
CA LEU A 183 7.10 -3.63 -2.49
C LEU A 183 7.27 -5.01 -1.83
N ILE A 184 6.82 -6.08 -2.47
CA ILE A 184 7.00 -7.46 -1.99
C ILE A 184 8.50 -7.81 -1.90
N ARG A 185 9.31 -7.45 -2.89
CA ARG A 185 10.77 -7.68 -2.85
C ARG A 185 11.42 -6.98 -1.67
N ARG A 186 11.08 -5.71 -1.43
CA ARG A 186 11.59 -4.95 -0.28
C ARG A 186 11.13 -5.55 1.04
N ALA A 187 9.89 -6.01 1.13
CA ALA A 187 9.34 -6.70 2.29
C ALA A 187 10.13 -7.98 2.61
N TYR A 188 10.50 -8.78 1.62
CA TYR A 188 11.34 -9.95 1.81
C TYR A 188 12.77 -9.62 2.26
N VAL A 189 13.35 -8.51 1.77
CA VAL A 189 14.66 -8.05 2.25
C VAL A 189 14.56 -7.61 3.70
N TRP A 190 13.55 -6.84 4.05
CA TRP A 190 13.29 -6.41 5.43
C TRP A 190 13.05 -7.61 6.35
N PHE A 191 12.26 -8.59 5.93
CA PHE A 191 11.96 -9.79 6.73
C PHE A 191 13.21 -10.51 7.22
N LYS A 192 14.31 -10.51 6.45
CA LYS A 192 15.60 -11.10 6.88
C LYS A 192 16.23 -10.38 8.08
N HIS A 193 15.79 -9.16 8.37
CA HIS A 193 16.26 -8.35 9.50
C HIS A 193 15.27 -8.34 10.69
N VAL A 194 14.10 -8.97 10.53
CA VAL A 194 13.13 -9.09 11.61
C VAL A 194 13.63 -10.08 12.65
N ASP A 195 13.62 -9.67 13.92
CA ASP A 195 13.90 -10.58 15.04
C ASP A 195 12.72 -11.53 15.27
N THR A 196 12.79 -12.69 14.66
CA THR A 196 11.76 -13.72 14.81
C THR A 196 11.82 -14.46 16.16
N SER A 197 12.81 -14.16 17.01
CA SER A 197 12.89 -14.68 18.38
C SER A 197 12.06 -13.84 19.36
N ALA A 198 11.85 -12.57 19.05
CA ALA A 198 10.96 -11.71 19.80
C ALA A 198 9.52 -12.25 19.68
N ARG A 199 8.90 -12.61 20.79
CA ARG A 199 7.52 -13.11 20.81
C ARG A 199 6.49 -11.97 20.60
N THR A 200 6.75 -11.09 19.66
CA THR A 200 5.83 -10.01 19.28
C THR A 200 4.79 -10.56 18.31
N PHE A 201 3.54 -10.29 18.57
CA PHE A 201 2.44 -10.80 17.77
C PHE A 201 2.51 -10.30 16.31
N LYS A 202 2.98 -9.08 16.11
CA LYS A 202 3.17 -8.43 14.81
C LYS A 202 4.38 -7.50 14.81
N ASP A 203 5.08 -7.42 13.69
CA ASP A 203 6.14 -6.43 13.46
C ASP A 203 5.74 -5.49 12.33
N CYS A 204 5.70 -4.19 12.62
CA CYS A 204 5.35 -3.11 11.70
C CYS A 204 6.52 -2.15 11.45
N SER A 205 7.77 -2.55 11.77
CA SER A 205 8.96 -1.70 11.70
C SER A 205 9.49 -1.45 10.27
N PHE A 206 8.83 -1.98 9.23
CA PHE A 206 9.26 -1.88 7.83
C PHE A 206 9.59 -0.45 7.41
N LYS A 207 8.73 0.52 7.72
CA LYS A 207 8.94 1.92 7.34
C LYS A 207 10.15 2.55 8.05
N GLN A 208 10.37 2.20 9.30
CA GLN A 208 11.56 2.62 10.05
C GLN A 208 12.82 2.04 9.44
N TRP A 209 12.84 0.74 9.15
CA TRP A 209 13.94 0.06 8.50
C TRP A 209 14.27 0.70 7.13
N GLU A 210 13.29 1.02 6.29
CA GLU A 210 13.50 1.71 5.02
C GLU A 210 14.18 3.06 5.21
N HIS A 211 13.76 3.83 6.22
CA HIS A 211 14.35 5.11 6.53
C HIS A 211 15.82 5.00 6.97
N GLU A 212 16.13 4.06 7.84
CA GLU A 212 17.50 3.77 8.28
C GLU A 212 18.39 3.31 7.14
N LEU A 213 17.88 2.42 6.28
CA LEU A 213 18.58 1.96 5.09
C LEU A 213 18.87 3.11 4.12
N ALA A 214 17.92 4.02 3.92
CA ALA A 214 18.11 5.18 3.06
C ALA A 214 19.19 6.11 3.63
N LYS A 215 19.20 6.40 4.93
CA LYS A 215 20.24 7.18 5.61
C LYS A 215 21.61 6.53 5.46
N LYS A 216 21.72 5.23 5.65
CA LYS A 216 22.98 4.50 5.49
C LYS A 216 23.53 4.60 4.07
N LYS A 217 22.69 4.39 3.05
CA LYS A 217 23.09 4.53 1.63
C LYS A 217 23.53 5.95 1.30
N GLN A 218 22.86 6.96 1.86
CA GLN A 218 23.22 8.35 1.67
C GLN A 218 24.60 8.70 2.30
N ALA A 219 24.85 8.19 3.50
CA ALA A 219 26.15 8.35 4.18
C ALA A 219 27.28 7.65 3.40
N GLU A 220 27.05 6.41 2.92
CA GLU A 220 28.03 5.68 2.11
C GLU A 220 28.33 6.39 0.78
N ALA A 221 27.32 6.99 0.13
CA ALA A 221 27.50 7.77 -1.08
C ALA A 221 28.28 9.07 -0.82
N ALA A 222 28.05 9.74 0.31
CA ALA A 222 28.80 10.92 0.74
C ALA A 222 30.28 10.57 0.99
N ASP A 223 30.57 9.49 1.72
CA ASP A 223 31.93 9.02 2.00
C ASP A 223 32.69 8.67 0.69
N LYS A 224 32.04 7.95 -0.24
CA LYS A 224 32.61 7.67 -1.55
C LYS A 224 32.93 8.95 -2.33
N ASN A 225 32.06 9.96 -2.25
CA ASN A 225 32.28 11.24 -2.93
C ASN A 225 33.46 11.99 -2.32
N VAL A 226 33.59 12.02 -0.99
CA VAL A 226 34.75 12.61 -0.29
C VAL A 226 36.05 11.94 -0.73
N LYS A 227 36.12 10.59 -0.65
CA LYS A 227 37.32 9.86 -1.08
C LYS A 227 37.67 10.07 -2.55
N MET A 228 36.68 10.19 -3.43
CA MET A 228 36.88 10.53 -4.84
C MET A 228 37.45 11.97 -5.01
N LEU A 229 36.94 12.94 -4.24
CA LEU A 229 37.45 14.32 -4.31
C LEU A 229 38.87 14.42 -3.79
N GLU A 230 39.24 13.75 -2.72
CA GLU A 230 40.59 13.64 -2.19
C GLU A 230 41.55 13.04 -3.22
N TRP A 231 41.13 11.94 -3.85
CA TRP A 231 41.92 11.31 -4.93
C TRP A 231 42.11 12.25 -6.13
N LEU A 232 41.06 12.96 -6.57
CA LEU A 232 41.12 13.91 -7.67
C LEU A 232 42.05 15.07 -7.33
N LYS A 233 42.03 15.60 -6.10
CA LYS A 233 42.88 16.68 -5.64
C LYS A 233 44.37 16.34 -5.79
N VAL A 234 44.74 15.09 -5.53
CA VAL A 234 46.12 14.62 -5.61
C VAL A 234 46.51 14.23 -7.04
N ASN A 235 45.64 13.51 -7.76
CA ASN A 235 46.00 12.84 -9.01
C ASN A 235 45.54 13.58 -10.26
N LYS A 236 44.54 14.48 -10.17
CA LYS A 236 43.96 15.23 -11.29
C LYS A 236 43.43 16.60 -10.81
N PRO A 237 44.34 17.54 -10.40
CA PRO A 237 43.97 18.80 -9.76
C PRO A 237 43.07 19.67 -10.64
N GLU A 238 43.30 19.72 -11.95
CA GLU A 238 42.49 20.46 -12.92
C GLU A 238 41.00 20.01 -12.94
N ILE A 239 40.75 18.70 -12.83
CA ILE A 239 39.38 18.15 -12.75
C ILE A 239 38.77 18.48 -11.40
N TYR A 240 39.53 18.43 -10.32
CA TYR A 240 39.10 18.80 -8.98
C TYR A 240 38.60 20.25 -8.94
N GLU A 241 39.42 21.19 -9.42
CA GLU A 241 39.07 22.62 -9.45
C GLU A 241 37.86 22.93 -10.32
N ALA A 242 37.74 22.28 -11.50
CA ALA A 242 36.58 22.45 -12.36
C ALA A 242 35.27 21.94 -11.66
N LYS A 243 35.38 20.86 -10.89
CA LYS A 243 34.24 20.29 -10.13
C LYS A 243 33.85 21.20 -8.96
N MET A 244 34.80 21.75 -8.23
CA MET A 244 34.55 22.69 -7.13
C MET A 244 33.94 24.01 -7.61
N LYS A 245 34.37 24.55 -8.75
CA LYS A 245 33.74 25.73 -9.37
C LYS A 245 32.28 25.50 -9.80
N ARG A 246 31.91 24.27 -10.17
CA ARG A 246 30.50 23.93 -10.50
C ARG A 246 29.63 23.78 -9.26
N ALA A 247 30.19 23.33 -8.15
CA ALA A 247 29.47 23.15 -6.90
C ALA A 247 29.21 24.46 -6.14
N SER A 248 29.93 25.54 -6.48
CA SER A 248 29.82 26.90 -5.87
C SER A 248 28.89 27.85 -6.66
N LYS A 249 28.29 27.39 -7.75
CA LYS A 249 27.24 28.07 -8.51
C LYS A 249 25.88 27.47 -8.24
#